data_41ccd6af56e3fd6177ea82e5b5b29c70
#
_entry.id   41ccd6af56e3fd6177ea82e5b5b29c70
#
_cell.length_a   1.000
_cell.length_b   1.000
_cell.length_c   1.000
_cell.angle_alpha   90.00
_cell.angle_beta   90.00
_cell.angle_gamma   90.00
#
_symmetry.space_group_name_H-M   'P 1'
#
loop_
_entity.id
_entity.type
_entity.pdbx_description
1 polymer ?
#
loop_
_entity_poly.entity_id
_entity_poly.type
_entity_poly.pdbx_seq_one_letter_code
_entity_poly.pdbx_strand_id
1 'polypeptide(L)'
;SEMCIRDRFYTYTPYRNQDDIPVFDTWVADLNITSLFSENAFTGYDRVSEANQLSAALTARFIDRSSGAELFRATIGQRQYFEDQRVGFSSDYRTQTNPYRVGVNQSDIFASVGARLTRSLYADSAVQYSTSENRFVKAMAGIRWQPKPMSVIGLYYRFNDRTSIDADRIKQIDLAMQWPITDRLFALMRYNYSFYKKSPIEQLVGFEYIHNCWTFRAVVQRYNTEYDTRETNFFLQLELNGLGSIGSNPGTVLSRNIQGYQAPTMVPDNIGQYDYYE
;
A
#
# COMPACT_ATOMS: atom_id res chain seq x y z
N SER A 1 -8.80 -21.09 15.32
CA SER A 1 -10.24 -20.93 15.11
C SER A 1 -10.49 -20.36 13.72
N GLU A 2 -11.59 -20.73 13.12
CA GLU A 2 -12.03 -20.22 11.84
C GLU A 2 -13.12 -19.18 12.06
N MET A 3 -13.07 -18.09 11.32
CA MET A 3 -14.09 -17.05 11.35
C MET A 3 -14.46 -16.69 9.92
N CYS A 4 -15.74 -16.71 9.61
CA CYS A 4 -16.29 -16.27 8.33
C CYS A 4 -17.19 -15.08 8.59
N ILE A 5 -16.84 -13.93 8.01
CA ILE A 5 -17.55 -12.67 8.14
C ILE A 5 -18.23 -12.38 6.82
N ARG A 6 -19.52 -12.03 6.86
CA ARG A 6 -20.33 -11.65 5.70
C ARG A 6 -20.84 -10.24 5.93
N ASP A 7 -20.32 -9.31 5.16
CA ASP A 7 -20.70 -7.91 5.24
C ASP A 7 -21.59 -7.53 4.08
N ARG A 8 -22.63 -6.74 4.37
CA ARG A 8 -23.53 -6.16 3.37
C ARG A 8 -23.78 -4.72 3.77
N PHE A 9 -23.72 -3.84 2.78
CA PHE A 9 -23.93 -2.41 3.00
C PHE A 9 -24.71 -1.82 1.85
N TYR A 10 -25.90 -1.32 2.14
CA TYR A 10 -26.72 -0.60 1.17
C TYR A 10 -26.62 0.89 1.43
N THR A 11 -26.39 1.66 0.37
CA THR A 11 -26.28 3.11 0.43
C THR A 11 -27.21 3.73 -0.60
N TYR A 12 -27.97 4.73 -0.17
CA TYR A 12 -28.77 5.56 -1.04
C TYR A 12 -28.46 7.04 -0.80
N THR A 13 -27.99 7.72 -1.85
CA THR A 13 -27.73 9.16 -1.88
C THR A 13 -28.29 9.71 -3.18
N PRO A 14 -29.30 10.60 -3.14
CA PRO A 14 -29.90 11.13 -4.35
C PRO A 14 -28.90 12.00 -5.12
N TYR A 15 -29.02 11.99 -6.43
CA TYR A 15 -28.23 12.85 -7.30
C TYR A 15 -28.48 14.34 -6.98
N ARG A 16 -27.40 15.09 -6.92
CA ARG A 16 -27.41 16.56 -6.93
C ARG A 16 -26.35 17.05 -7.90
N ASN A 17 -26.74 18.05 -8.73
CA ASN A 17 -25.77 18.69 -9.62
C ASN A 17 -24.72 19.43 -8.78
N GLN A 18 -23.45 19.20 -9.09
CA GLN A 18 -22.28 19.79 -8.44
C GLN A 18 -21.29 20.38 -9.47
N ASP A 19 -21.73 20.60 -10.71
CA ASP A 19 -20.87 21.05 -11.81
C ASP A 19 -20.27 22.44 -11.55
N ASP A 20 -21.01 23.29 -10.84
CA ASP A 20 -20.58 24.65 -10.47
C ASP A 20 -19.62 24.68 -9.27
N ILE A 21 -19.42 23.55 -8.59
CA ILE A 21 -18.53 23.49 -7.44
C ILE A 21 -17.11 23.15 -7.94
N PRO A 22 -16.09 23.99 -7.66
CA PRO A 22 -14.73 23.68 -8.07
C PRO A 22 -14.18 22.46 -7.33
N VAL A 23 -13.28 21.73 -7.99
CA VAL A 23 -12.58 20.57 -7.42
C VAL A 23 -11.17 21.00 -7.03
N PHE A 24 -10.78 20.80 -5.76
CA PHE A 24 -9.46 21.15 -5.24
C PHE A 24 -8.63 19.91 -4.89
N ASP A 25 -9.15 19.05 -4.02
CA ASP A 25 -8.40 17.93 -3.44
C ASP A 25 -9.15 16.57 -3.52
N THR A 26 -10.18 16.51 -4.33
CA THR A 26 -11.01 15.32 -4.48
C THR A 26 -10.49 14.41 -5.60
N TRP A 27 -10.39 13.13 -5.30
CA TRP A 27 -10.07 12.07 -6.25
C TRP A 27 -10.99 10.87 -6.06
N VAL A 28 -11.07 10.00 -7.05
CA VAL A 28 -11.84 8.75 -6.92
C VAL A 28 -11.07 7.76 -6.06
N ALA A 29 -11.69 7.26 -5.00
CA ALA A 29 -11.08 6.28 -4.12
C ALA A 29 -10.76 4.98 -4.86
N ASP A 30 -9.56 4.44 -4.65
CA ASP A 30 -9.20 3.13 -5.18
C ASP A 30 -10.07 2.04 -4.55
N LEU A 31 -10.53 1.10 -5.39
CA LEU A 31 -11.33 -0.02 -4.92
C LEU A 31 -10.50 -0.95 -4.03
N ASN A 32 -10.89 -1.04 -2.80
CA ASN A 32 -10.37 -1.95 -1.78
C ASN A 32 -11.49 -2.30 -0.80
N ILE A 33 -11.20 -3.12 0.20
CA ILE A 33 -12.23 -3.54 1.16
C ILE A 33 -12.83 -2.35 1.94
N THR A 34 -12.04 -1.35 2.26
CA THR A 34 -12.53 -0.16 3.00
C THR A 34 -13.40 0.72 2.12
N SER A 35 -12.95 1.03 0.89
CA SER A 35 -13.71 1.87 -0.05
C SER A 35 -14.97 1.16 -0.56
N LEU A 36 -14.98 -0.19 -0.56
CA LEU A 36 -16.17 -0.97 -0.92
C LEU A 36 -17.36 -0.66 0.02
N PHE A 37 -17.07 -0.38 1.29
CA PHE A 37 -18.07 -0.03 2.32
C PHE A 37 -18.13 1.47 2.63
N SER A 38 -17.50 2.31 1.82
CA SER A 38 -17.61 3.77 1.93
C SER A 38 -18.90 4.27 1.31
N GLU A 39 -19.51 5.25 1.96
CA GLU A 39 -20.71 5.93 1.47
C GLU A 39 -20.40 6.82 0.26
N ASN A 40 -19.23 7.49 0.28
CA ASN A 40 -18.75 8.34 -0.80
C ASN A 40 -17.68 7.62 -1.62
N ALA A 41 -17.80 7.69 -2.94
CA ALA A 41 -16.82 7.15 -3.87
C ALA A 41 -15.59 8.04 -4.02
N PHE A 42 -15.68 9.28 -3.57
CA PHE A 42 -14.59 10.25 -3.65
C PHE A 42 -13.84 10.36 -2.33
N THR A 43 -12.54 10.63 -2.43
CA THR A 43 -11.73 11.15 -1.33
C THR A 43 -11.85 12.68 -1.31
N GLY A 44 -11.66 13.31 -0.17
CA GLY A 44 -11.88 14.75 -0.02
C GLY A 44 -13.34 15.13 0.21
N TYR A 45 -13.63 16.43 0.19
CA TYR A 45 -14.93 16.96 0.58
C TYR A 45 -15.64 17.77 -0.53
N ASP A 46 -14.99 17.98 -1.67
CA ASP A 46 -15.51 18.82 -2.76
C ASP A 46 -16.59 18.12 -3.58
N ARG A 47 -16.66 16.81 -3.51
CA ARG A 47 -17.62 15.99 -4.24
C ARG A 47 -18.25 14.94 -3.35
N VAL A 48 -19.54 14.78 -3.48
CA VAL A 48 -20.32 13.69 -2.87
C VAL A 48 -20.95 12.88 -3.97
N SER A 49 -20.62 11.59 -4.03
CA SER A 49 -21.21 10.69 -5.03
C SER A 49 -22.68 10.44 -4.75
N GLU A 50 -23.47 10.42 -5.81
CA GLU A 50 -24.77 9.76 -5.73
C GLU A 50 -24.55 8.26 -5.48
N ALA A 51 -25.51 7.63 -4.84
CA ALA A 51 -25.43 6.21 -4.54
C ALA A 51 -26.84 5.60 -4.51
N ASN A 52 -27.02 4.55 -5.27
CA ASN A 52 -28.07 3.55 -5.11
C ASN A 52 -27.40 2.22 -5.36
N GLN A 53 -26.79 1.66 -4.27
CA GLN A 53 -25.83 0.59 -4.41
C GLN A 53 -25.86 -0.36 -3.22
N LEU A 54 -25.54 -1.63 -3.51
CA LEU A 54 -25.35 -2.68 -2.52
C LEU A 54 -23.91 -3.21 -2.61
N SER A 55 -23.15 -3.03 -1.55
CA SER A 55 -21.82 -3.64 -1.39
C SER A 55 -21.94 -4.95 -0.62
N ALA A 56 -21.24 -5.98 -1.07
CA ALA A 56 -21.16 -7.26 -0.38
C ALA A 56 -19.72 -7.76 -0.35
N ALA A 57 -19.31 -8.31 0.77
CA ALA A 57 -18.01 -8.97 0.91
C ALA A 57 -18.11 -10.22 1.79
N LEU A 58 -17.21 -11.15 1.51
CA LEU A 58 -16.98 -12.36 2.29
C LEU A 58 -15.52 -12.37 2.73
N THR A 59 -15.28 -12.47 4.03
CA THR A 59 -13.95 -12.57 4.61
C THR A 59 -13.84 -13.85 5.44
N ALA A 60 -12.88 -14.69 5.09
CA ALA A 60 -12.48 -15.86 5.86
C ALA A 60 -11.18 -15.57 6.59
N ARG A 61 -11.12 -15.88 7.88
CA ARG A 61 -9.94 -15.70 8.73
C ARG A 61 -9.63 -16.98 9.50
N PHE A 62 -8.37 -17.34 9.54
CA PHE A 62 -7.86 -18.43 10.34
C PHE A 62 -6.95 -17.86 11.43
N ILE A 63 -7.36 -18.05 12.66
CA ILE A 63 -6.66 -17.52 13.84
C ILE A 63 -6.13 -18.71 14.65
N ASP A 64 -4.85 -18.66 14.98
CA ASP A 64 -4.25 -19.63 15.90
C ASP A 64 -4.89 -19.50 17.29
N ARG A 65 -5.30 -20.62 17.85
CA ARG A 65 -5.97 -20.63 19.16
C ARG A 65 -5.04 -20.37 20.33
N SER A 66 -3.76 -20.70 20.17
CA SER A 66 -2.79 -20.58 21.25
C SER A 66 -2.26 -19.16 21.39
N SER A 67 -1.98 -18.50 20.28
CA SER A 67 -1.36 -17.16 20.25
C SER A 67 -2.33 -16.03 19.91
N GLY A 68 -3.55 -16.34 19.42
CA GLY A 68 -4.46 -15.32 18.89
C GLY A 68 -4.03 -14.74 17.53
N ALA A 69 -2.89 -15.17 16.98
CA ALA A 69 -2.34 -14.64 15.76
C ALA A 69 -3.14 -15.04 14.53
N GLU A 70 -3.38 -14.09 13.62
CA GLU A 70 -4.00 -14.37 12.33
C GLU A 70 -2.98 -15.04 11.40
N LEU A 71 -3.28 -16.29 10.99
CA LEU A 71 -2.43 -17.07 10.10
C LEU A 71 -2.78 -16.84 8.63
N PHE A 72 -4.07 -16.61 8.34
CA PHE A 72 -4.56 -16.47 6.99
C PHE A 72 -5.81 -15.60 6.99
N ARG A 73 -5.91 -14.75 5.98
CA ARG A 73 -7.10 -13.96 5.65
C ARG A 73 -7.34 -14.00 4.16
N ALA A 74 -8.56 -14.27 3.75
CA ALA A 74 -8.99 -14.12 2.37
C ALA A 74 -10.27 -13.28 2.35
N THR A 75 -10.33 -12.32 1.45
CA THR A 75 -11.49 -11.45 1.26
C THR A 75 -11.84 -11.37 -0.21
N ILE A 76 -13.13 -11.48 -0.53
CA ILE A 76 -13.67 -11.20 -1.85
C ILE A 76 -14.86 -10.28 -1.69
N GLY A 77 -15.00 -9.29 -2.56
CA GLY A 77 -16.11 -8.34 -2.51
C GLY A 77 -16.41 -7.69 -3.83
N GLN A 78 -17.64 -7.22 -3.96
CA GLN A 78 -18.14 -6.52 -5.13
C GLN A 78 -19.27 -5.58 -4.73
N ARG A 79 -19.50 -4.53 -5.54
CA ARG A 79 -20.60 -3.59 -5.40
C ARG A 79 -21.51 -3.68 -6.60
N GLN A 80 -22.81 -3.76 -6.35
CA GLN A 80 -23.86 -3.69 -7.36
C GLN A 80 -24.42 -2.27 -7.35
N TYR A 81 -24.50 -1.66 -8.52
CA TYR A 81 -25.15 -0.36 -8.75
C TYR A 81 -26.55 -0.56 -9.32
N PHE A 82 -27.53 0.15 -8.77
CA PHE A 82 -28.92 0.12 -9.27
C PHE A 82 -29.25 1.34 -10.14
N GLU A 83 -28.39 2.35 -10.14
CA GLU A 83 -28.46 3.56 -10.96
C GLU A 83 -27.07 3.92 -11.51
N ASP A 84 -27.07 4.62 -12.65
CA ASP A 84 -25.85 5.14 -13.25
C ASP A 84 -25.26 6.25 -12.37
N GLN A 85 -23.90 6.28 -12.30
CA GLN A 85 -23.18 7.31 -11.57
C GLN A 85 -22.92 8.52 -12.48
N ARG A 86 -23.47 9.68 -12.13
CA ARG A 86 -23.41 10.92 -12.94
C ARG A 86 -22.44 11.96 -12.38
N VAL A 87 -22.22 11.97 -11.06
CA VAL A 87 -21.28 12.91 -10.44
C VAL A 87 -19.85 12.55 -10.81
N GLY A 88 -19.12 13.49 -11.39
CA GLY A 88 -17.74 13.36 -11.81
C GLY A 88 -16.93 14.63 -11.54
N PHE A 89 -15.72 14.71 -12.14
CA PHE A 89 -14.84 15.87 -11.99
C PHE A 89 -15.11 16.99 -13.00
N SER A 90 -15.85 16.71 -14.06
CA SER A 90 -16.20 17.63 -15.13
C SER A 90 -17.68 17.50 -15.46
N SER A 91 -18.24 18.49 -16.13
CA SER A 91 -19.60 18.45 -16.65
C SER A 91 -19.85 17.31 -17.66
N ASP A 92 -18.81 16.79 -18.30
CA ASP A 92 -18.92 15.64 -19.17
C ASP A 92 -18.47 14.34 -18.49
N TYR A 93 -19.37 13.76 -17.71
CA TYR A 93 -19.13 12.48 -17.01
C TYR A 93 -18.88 11.29 -17.95
N ARG A 94 -19.15 11.43 -19.27
CA ARG A 94 -18.91 10.37 -20.25
C ARG A 94 -17.47 10.27 -20.72
N THR A 95 -16.75 11.38 -20.72
CA THR A 95 -15.35 11.46 -21.20
C THR A 95 -14.33 11.23 -20.11
N GLN A 96 -14.77 11.19 -18.86
CA GLN A 96 -13.85 11.01 -17.74
C GLN A 96 -13.42 9.56 -17.55
N THR A 97 -12.22 9.40 -17.05
CA THR A 97 -11.71 8.22 -16.33
C THR A 97 -12.49 7.95 -15.05
N ASN A 98 -13.81 8.06 -15.11
CA ASN A 98 -14.65 7.67 -14.00
C ASN A 98 -14.65 6.13 -13.93
N PRO A 99 -14.18 5.51 -12.83
CA PRO A 99 -14.29 4.06 -12.65
C PRO A 99 -15.76 3.61 -12.60
N TYR A 100 -16.70 4.53 -12.42
CA TYR A 100 -18.12 4.33 -12.51
C TYR A 100 -18.58 4.67 -13.93
N ARG A 101 -18.41 3.71 -14.84
CA ARG A 101 -18.86 3.88 -16.23
C ARG A 101 -20.38 3.91 -16.29
N VAL A 102 -20.92 4.80 -17.13
CA VAL A 102 -22.34 4.80 -17.48
C VAL A 102 -22.70 3.45 -18.10
N GLY A 103 -23.79 2.85 -17.62
CA GLY A 103 -24.25 1.53 -18.07
C GLY A 103 -23.51 0.34 -17.44
N VAL A 104 -22.70 0.57 -16.42
CA VAL A 104 -22.06 -0.52 -15.65
C VAL A 104 -22.84 -0.74 -14.35
N ASN A 105 -23.52 -1.86 -14.25
CA ASN A 105 -24.37 -2.20 -13.11
C ASN A 105 -23.58 -2.79 -11.92
N GLN A 106 -22.27 -2.99 -12.05
CA GLN A 106 -21.47 -3.60 -11.00
C GLN A 106 -20.03 -3.08 -11.01
N SER A 107 -19.42 -3.01 -9.83
CA SER A 107 -17.99 -2.72 -9.72
C SER A 107 -17.15 -3.89 -10.20
N ASP A 108 -15.85 -3.66 -10.34
CA ASP A 108 -14.90 -4.74 -10.44
C ASP A 108 -14.98 -5.65 -9.21
N ILE A 109 -14.60 -6.90 -9.37
CA ILE A 109 -14.43 -7.82 -8.25
C ILE A 109 -13.08 -7.53 -7.61
N PHE A 110 -13.10 -7.28 -6.31
CA PHE A 110 -11.90 -7.19 -5.49
C PHE A 110 -11.69 -8.50 -4.76
N ALA A 111 -10.47 -9.05 -4.80
CA ALA A 111 -10.09 -10.19 -3.99
C ALA A 111 -8.70 -9.96 -3.39
N SER A 112 -8.52 -10.35 -2.14
CA SER A 112 -7.23 -10.27 -1.45
C SER A 112 -6.99 -11.49 -0.57
N VAL A 113 -5.72 -11.85 -0.46
CA VAL A 113 -5.25 -12.95 0.39
C VAL A 113 -4.01 -12.47 1.14
N GLY A 114 -4.00 -12.67 2.45
CA GLY A 114 -2.84 -12.48 3.31
C GLY A 114 -2.58 -13.75 4.09
N ALA A 115 -1.33 -14.18 4.15
CA ALA A 115 -0.95 -15.39 4.85
C ALA A 115 0.37 -15.23 5.59
N ARG A 116 0.41 -15.75 6.81
CA ARG A 116 1.62 -15.97 7.58
C ARG A 116 2.07 -17.40 7.34
N LEU A 117 2.98 -17.59 6.38
CA LEU A 117 3.42 -18.92 5.95
C LEU A 117 4.30 -19.60 6.99
N THR A 118 5.10 -18.80 7.69
CA THR A 118 5.90 -19.24 8.85
C THR A 118 5.95 -18.12 9.89
N ARG A 119 6.61 -18.34 11.01
CA ARG A 119 6.81 -17.29 12.03
C ARG A 119 7.51 -16.04 11.50
N SER A 120 8.28 -16.18 10.44
CA SER A 120 9.10 -15.11 9.85
C SER A 120 8.77 -14.78 8.40
N LEU A 121 7.83 -15.48 7.77
CA LEU A 121 7.51 -15.30 6.35
C LEU A 121 6.03 -14.95 6.17
N TYR A 122 5.79 -13.78 5.56
CA TYR A 122 4.49 -13.25 5.24
C TYR A 122 4.33 -13.14 3.73
N ALA A 123 3.17 -13.46 3.22
CA ALA A 123 2.79 -13.24 1.83
C ALA A 123 1.43 -12.56 1.77
N ASP A 124 1.30 -11.58 0.90
CA ASP A 124 0.04 -10.90 0.64
C ASP A 124 -0.16 -10.72 -0.86
N SER A 125 -1.40 -10.76 -1.28
CA SER A 125 -1.78 -10.44 -2.64
C SER A 125 -3.17 -9.83 -2.69
N ALA A 126 -3.40 -8.93 -3.66
CA ALA A 126 -4.70 -8.41 -3.97
C ALA A 126 -4.85 -8.27 -5.48
N VAL A 127 -6.04 -8.54 -5.98
CA VAL A 127 -6.37 -8.44 -7.40
C VAL A 127 -7.70 -7.74 -7.57
N GLN A 128 -7.83 -7.01 -8.66
CA GLN A 128 -9.06 -6.39 -9.11
C GLN A 128 -9.34 -6.86 -10.53
N TYR A 129 -10.48 -7.50 -10.72
CA TYR A 129 -10.92 -8.04 -11.99
C TYR A 129 -12.10 -7.23 -12.51
N SER A 130 -11.96 -6.65 -13.69
CA SER A 130 -13.02 -5.91 -14.35
C SER A 130 -13.95 -6.88 -15.07
N THR A 131 -15.20 -6.92 -14.62
CA THR A 131 -16.25 -7.74 -15.26
C THR A 131 -16.70 -7.13 -16.59
N SER A 132 -16.58 -5.82 -16.77
CA SER A 132 -16.92 -5.12 -18.00
C SER A 132 -15.87 -5.26 -19.10
N GLU A 133 -14.58 -5.33 -18.72
CA GLU A 133 -13.45 -5.48 -19.65
C GLU A 133 -12.95 -6.94 -19.75
N ASN A 134 -13.47 -7.82 -18.89
CA ASN A 134 -13.12 -9.23 -18.81
C ASN A 134 -11.62 -9.48 -18.66
N ARG A 135 -10.94 -8.64 -17.82
CA ARG A 135 -9.50 -8.72 -17.57
C ARG A 135 -9.13 -8.25 -16.17
N PHE A 136 -7.96 -8.65 -15.72
CA PHE A 136 -7.36 -8.06 -14.51
C PHE A 136 -6.91 -6.63 -14.81
N VAL A 137 -7.32 -5.69 -13.97
CA VAL A 137 -7.00 -4.26 -14.09
C VAL A 137 -5.99 -3.78 -13.06
N LYS A 138 -5.98 -4.42 -11.88
CA LYS A 138 -4.96 -4.19 -10.86
C LYS A 138 -4.56 -5.53 -10.23
N ALA A 139 -3.30 -5.64 -9.90
CA ALA A 139 -2.77 -6.75 -9.11
C ALA A 139 -1.60 -6.27 -8.27
N MET A 140 -1.52 -6.77 -7.06
CA MET A 140 -0.36 -6.64 -6.20
C MET A 140 -0.05 -7.99 -5.55
N ALA A 141 1.22 -8.27 -5.36
CA ALA A 141 1.68 -9.43 -4.62
C ALA A 141 2.96 -9.07 -3.87
N GLY A 142 3.08 -9.52 -2.64
CA GLY A 142 4.21 -9.25 -1.78
C GLY A 142 4.62 -10.48 -0.99
N ILE A 143 5.92 -10.58 -0.75
CA ILE A 143 6.51 -11.54 0.18
C ILE A 143 7.48 -10.77 1.06
N ARG A 144 7.37 -10.94 2.37
CA ARG A 144 8.27 -10.35 3.36
C ARG A 144 8.81 -11.43 4.27
N TRP A 145 10.12 -11.51 4.31
CA TRP A 145 10.84 -12.43 5.19
C TRP A 145 11.59 -11.65 6.26
N GLN A 146 11.27 -11.94 7.52
CA GLN A 146 11.81 -11.26 8.71
C GLN A 146 12.22 -12.30 9.75
N PRO A 147 13.41 -12.95 9.57
CA PRO A 147 13.84 -14.06 10.43
C PRO A 147 14.27 -13.61 11.83
N LYS A 148 14.74 -12.37 11.96
CA LYS A 148 15.26 -11.79 13.21
C LYS A 148 14.89 -10.31 13.28
N PRO A 149 14.94 -9.69 14.46
CA PRO A 149 14.87 -8.24 14.58
C PRO A 149 15.90 -7.55 13.68
N MET A 150 15.53 -6.40 13.12
CA MET A 150 16.36 -5.63 12.19
C MET A 150 16.86 -6.40 10.97
N SER A 151 16.23 -7.51 10.62
CA SER A 151 16.51 -8.26 9.40
C SER A 151 15.22 -8.47 8.63
N VAL A 152 15.05 -7.77 7.51
CA VAL A 152 13.89 -7.89 6.65
C VAL A 152 14.30 -7.85 5.18
N ILE A 153 13.71 -8.73 4.40
CA ILE A 153 13.75 -8.71 2.94
C ILE A 153 12.31 -8.74 2.45
N GLY A 154 11.94 -7.76 1.66
CA GLY A 154 10.63 -7.64 1.04
C GLY A 154 10.74 -7.59 -0.47
N LEU A 155 9.90 -8.36 -1.16
CA LEU A 155 9.76 -8.33 -2.62
C LEU A 155 8.30 -8.10 -2.95
N TYR A 156 8.02 -7.04 -3.70
CA TYR A 156 6.67 -6.64 -4.06
C TYR A 156 6.55 -6.45 -5.56
N TYR A 157 5.44 -6.92 -6.11
CA TYR A 157 5.04 -6.68 -7.49
C TYR A 157 3.76 -5.86 -7.49
N ARG A 158 3.68 -4.84 -8.34
CA ARG A 158 2.49 -4.00 -8.56
C ARG A 158 2.18 -3.88 -10.03
N PHE A 159 0.92 -4.06 -10.35
CA PHE A 159 0.36 -3.91 -11.67
C PHE A 159 -0.91 -3.07 -11.60
N ASN A 160 -1.01 -2.04 -12.43
CA ASN A 160 -2.22 -1.24 -12.63
C ASN A 160 -2.30 -0.81 -14.09
N ASP A 161 -3.34 -1.28 -14.78
CA ASP A 161 -3.59 -1.02 -16.20
C ASP A 161 -4.98 -0.39 -16.41
N ARG A 162 -5.55 0.23 -15.37
CA ARG A 162 -6.88 0.82 -15.43
C ARG A 162 -6.92 2.20 -16.08
N THR A 163 -5.79 2.86 -16.20
CA THR A 163 -5.70 4.21 -16.74
C THR A 163 -5.66 4.19 -18.27
N SER A 164 -6.34 5.16 -18.88
CA SER A 164 -6.27 5.39 -20.32
C SER A 164 -4.98 6.10 -20.74
N ILE A 165 -4.24 6.65 -19.78
CA ILE A 165 -2.99 7.37 -20.01
C ILE A 165 -1.84 6.38 -19.81
N ASP A 166 -1.08 6.09 -20.87
CA ASP A 166 0.04 5.14 -20.79
C ASP A 166 1.10 5.51 -19.75
N ALA A 167 1.26 6.81 -19.49
CA ALA A 167 2.21 7.31 -18.49
C ALA A 167 1.86 6.88 -17.05
N ASP A 168 0.57 6.65 -16.77
CA ASP A 168 0.08 6.30 -15.43
C ASP A 168 -0.03 4.78 -15.20
N ARG A 169 0.27 3.99 -16.23
CA ARG A 169 0.30 2.53 -16.08
C ARG A 169 1.43 2.10 -15.18
N ILE A 170 1.11 1.21 -14.25
CA ILE A 170 2.08 0.70 -13.27
C ILE A 170 2.35 -0.78 -13.56
N LYS A 171 3.60 -1.12 -13.79
CA LYS A 171 4.11 -2.48 -13.77
C LYS A 171 5.49 -2.44 -13.17
N GLN A 172 5.59 -2.74 -11.87
CA GLN A 172 6.78 -2.47 -11.07
C GLN A 172 7.12 -3.67 -10.21
N ILE A 173 8.40 -3.83 -9.97
CA ILE A 173 8.95 -4.72 -8.95
C ILE A 173 9.75 -3.89 -7.96
N ASP A 174 9.56 -4.14 -6.68
CA ASP A 174 10.18 -3.41 -5.58
C ASP A 174 10.85 -4.41 -4.64
N LEU A 175 12.16 -4.34 -4.53
CA LEU A 175 12.97 -5.10 -3.58
C LEU A 175 13.43 -4.15 -2.48
N ALA A 176 13.14 -4.47 -1.24
CA ALA A 176 13.56 -3.70 -0.07
C ALA A 176 14.23 -4.61 0.95
N MET A 177 15.28 -4.11 1.59
CA MET A 177 16.09 -4.91 2.52
C MET A 177 16.66 -4.04 3.64
N GLN A 178 16.58 -4.57 4.86
CA GLN A 178 17.42 -4.22 6.00
C GLN A 178 18.09 -5.50 6.47
N TRP A 179 19.43 -5.56 6.50
CA TRP A 179 20.12 -6.80 6.80
C TRP A 179 21.35 -6.59 7.67
N PRO A 180 21.53 -7.35 8.77
CA PRO A 180 22.72 -7.29 9.58
C PRO A 180 23.91 -7.88 8.84
N ILE A 181 24.96 -7.08 8.65
CA ILE A 181 26.27 -7.55 8.15
C ILE A 181 27.12 -8.02 9.33
N THR A 182 27.06 -7.26 10.43
CA THR A 182 27.63 -7.62 11.72
C THR A 182 26.62 -7.28 12.81
N ASP A 183 26.91 -7.60 14.07
CA ASP A 183 26.03 -7.27 15.21
C ASP A 183 25.78 -5.77 15.37
N ARG A 184 26.59 -4.92 14.74
CA ARG A 184 26.51 -3.46 14.85
C ARG A 184 26.32 -2.74 13.52
N LEU A 185 26.51 -3.42 12.40
CA LEU A 185 26.44 -2.84 11.06
C LEU A 185 25.30 -3.47 10.26
N PHE A 186 24.38 -2.65 9.80
CA PHE A 186 23.21 -3.05 9.00
C PHE A 186 23.28 -2.41 7.62
N ALA A 187 23.07 -3.21 6.60
CA ALA A 187 22.89 -2.73 5.23
C ALA A 187 21.43 -2.40 4.99
N LEU A 188 21.20 -1.31 4.26
CA LEU A 188 19.89 -0.82 3.87
C LEU A 188 19.86 -0.69 2.37
N MET A 189 18.85 -1.27 1.72
CA MET A 189 18.72 -1.23 0.26
C MET A 189 17.25 -1.18 -0.14
N ARG A 190 16.94 -0.41 -1.18
CA ARG A 190 15.71 -0.53 -1.94
C ARG A 190 15.98 -0.34 -3.42
N TYR A 191 15.31 -1.12 -4.23
CA TYR A 191 15.38 -1.05 -5.68
C TYR A 191 13.98 -1.22 -6.27
N ASN A 192 13.42 -0.14 -6.81
CA ASN A 192 12.13 -0.13 -7.48
C ASN A 192 12.33 0.07 -8.97
N TYR A 193 11.86 -0.88 -9.78
CA TYR A 193 12.02 -0.90 -11.22
C TYR A 193 10.68 -0.89 -11.95
N SER A 194 10.53 -0.03 -12.94
CA SER A 194 9.36 0.04 -13.82
C SER A 194 9.61 -0.72 -15.12
N PHE A 195 8.76 -1.71 -15.40
CA PHE A 195 8.80 -2.44 -16.67
C PHE A 195 8.23 -1.61 -17.84
N TYR A 196 7.33 -0.64 -17.57
CA TYR A 196 6.83 0.25 -18.60
C TYR A 196 7.89 1.29 -19.01
N LYS A 197 8.47 1.98 -18.05
CA LYS A 197 9.54 2.97 -18.30
C LYS A 197 10.90 2.32 -18.59
N LYS A 198 11.01 1.00 -18.41
CA LYS A 198 12.28 0.22 -18.55
C LYS A 198 13.45 0.86 -17.80
N SER A 199 13.17 1.46 -16.66
CA SER A 199 14.15 2.19 -15.86
C SER A 199 13.84 2.06 -14.36
N PRO A 200 14.86 2.17 -13.48
CA PRO A 200 14.61 2.27 -12.06
C PRO A 200 13.90 3.57 -11.74
N ILE A 201 12.84 3.48 -10.91
CA ILE A 201 12.09 4.63 -10.39
C ILE A 201 12.80 5.19 -9.18
N GLU A 202 13.22 4.30 -8.29
CA GLU A 202 13.88 4.65 -7.04
C GLU A 202 14.94 3.62 -6.68
N GLN A 203 16.08 4.12 -6.25
CA GLN A 203 17.20 3.35 -5.73
C GLN A 203 17.63 3.98 -4.40
N LEU A 204 17.71 3.17 -3.37
CA LEU A 204 18.18 3.59 -2.07
C LEU A 204 19.24 2.58 -1.61
N VAL A 205 20.36 3.10 -1.18
CA VAL A 205 21.44 2.31 -0.57
C VAL A 205 21.95 3.06 0.64
N GLY A 206 22.16 2.35 1.72
CA GLY A 206 22.67 2.95 2.93
C GLY A 206 23.20 1.92 3.91
N PHE A 207 23.69 2.43 5.01
CA PHE A 207 24.09 1.63 6.15
C PHE A 207 23.76 2.33 7.46
N GLU A 208 23.63 1.53 8.48
CA GLU A 208 23.37 1.94 9.84
C GLU A 208 24.36 1.24 10.75
N TYR A 209 25.11 2.03 11.52
CA TYR A 209 26.07 1.53 12.50
C TYR A 209 25.62 1.89 13.90
N ILE A 210 25.46 0.87 14.73
CA ILE A 210 24.94 0.99 16.08
C ILE A 210 26.05 0.80 17.09
N HIS A 211 26.23 1.79 17.96
CA HIS A 211 27.08 1.70 19.13
C HIS A 211 26.24 1.93 20.38
N ASN A 212 26.71 1.50 21.54
CA ASN A 212 25.95 1.57 22.80
C ASN A 212 25.42 2.99 23.12
N CYS A 213 26.17 4.02 22.78
CA CYS A 213 25.84 5.41 23.09
C CYS A 213 25.39 6.24 21.87
N TRP A 214 25.57 5.75 20.66
CA TRP A 214 25.25 6.49 19.44
C TRP A 214 24.92 5.57 18.27
N THR A 215 24.15 6.09 17.32
CA THR A 215 23.83 5.43 16.07
C THR A 215 24.19 6.37 14.92
N PHE A 216 24.92 5.87 13.93
CA PHE A 216 25.21 6.60 12.71
C PHE A 216 24.49 5.98 11.53
N ARG A 217 23.82 6.82 10.73
CA ARG A 217 23.13 6.42 9.51
C ARG A 217 23.62 7.23 8.33
N ALA A 218 23.88 6.55 7.23
CA ALA A 218 24.19 7.18 5.95
C ALA A 218 23.35 6.51 4.86
N VAL A 219 22.61 7.32 4.11
CA VAL A 219 21.70 6.84 3.06
C VAL A 219 21.84 7.72 1.84
N VAL A 220 21.95 7.09 0.68
CA VAL A 220 21.86 7.74 -0.64
C VAL A 220 20.61 7.24 -1.31
N GLN A 221 19.76 8.18 -1.71
CA GLN A 221 18.52 7.91 -2.43
C GLN A 221 18.58 8.59 -3.78
N ARG A 222 18.32 7.85 -4.84
CA ARG A 222 18.15 8.34 -6.18
C ARG A 222 16.76 8.01 -6.67
N TYR A 223 16.00 8.98 -7.14
CA TYR A 223 14.66 8.78 -7.68
C TYR A 223 14.42 9.64 -8.92
N ASN A 224 13.47 9.19 -9.74
CA ASN A 224 13.03 9.94 -10.90
C ASN A 224 11.84 10.83 -10.50
N THR A 225 11.91 12.12 -10.85
CA THR A 225 10.81 13.07 -10.71
C THR A 225 9.79 12.89 -11.84
N GLU A 226 8.64 13.54 -11.73
CA GLU A 226 7.60 13.54 -12.78
C GLU A 226 8.11 13.99 -14.16
N TYR A 227 9.10 14.86 -14.18
CA TYR A 227 9.71 15.40 -15.41
C TYR A 227 10.85 14.52 -15.98
N ASP A 228 10.92 13.25 -15.57
CA ASP A 228 11.96 12.28 -15.96
C ASP A 228 13.40 12.77 -15.62
N THR A 229 13.49 13.68 -14.67
CA THR A 229 14.75 14.18 -14.12
C THR A 229 15.15 13.32 -12.92
N ARG A 230 16.44 12.95 -12.87
CA ARG A 230 16.97 12.15 -11.76
C ARG A 230 17.49 13.05 -10.66
N GLU A 231 16.99 12.87 -9.47
CA GLU A 231 17.49 13.52 -8.28
C GLU A 231 18.23 12.56 -7.38
N THR A 232 19.29 13.04 -6.73
CA THR A 232 20.07 12.25 -5.77
C THR A 232 20.16 13.00 -4.47
N ASN A 233 19.66 12.39 -3.41
CA ASN A 233 19.68 12.93 -2.06
C ASN A 233 20.63 12.13 -1.18
N PHE A 234 21.35 12.86 -0.32
CA PHE A 234 22.25 12.31 0.67
C PHE A 234 21.70 12.61 2.05
N PHE A 235 21.56 11.59 2.88
CA PHE A 235 21.10 11.71 4.26
C PHE A 235 22.19 11.20 5.18
N LEU A 236 22.57 12.01 6.14
CA LEU A 236 23.53 11.67 7.18
C LEU A 236 22.93 12.04 8.53
N GLN A 237 22.99 11.12 9.48
CA GLN A 237 22.50 11.33 10.83
C GLN A 237 23.45 10.70 11.85
N LEU A 238 23.78 11.45 12.87
CA LEU A 238 24.36 10.96 14.11
C LEU A 238 23.33 11.14 15.22
N GLU A 239 22.87 10.05 15.80
CA GLU A 239 21.95 10.02 16.92
C GLU A 239 22.72 9.64 18.19
N LEU A 240 22.62 10.47 19.20
CA LEU A 240 23.16 10.21 20.54
C LEU A 240 22.02 9.66 21.40
N ASN A 241 22.13 8.39 21.81
CA ASN A 241 21.07 7.70 22.53
C ASN A 241 20.71 8.45 23.83
N GLY A 242 19.44 8.88 23.90
CA GLY A 242 18.93 9.63 25.05
C GLY A 242 19.21 11.14 25.07
N LEU A 243 19.98 11.70 24.11
CA LEU A 243 20.31 13.12 24.07
C LEU A 243 19.71 13.85 22.86
N GLY A 244 19.65 13.20 21.69
CA GLY A 244 19.13 13.81 20.49
C GLY A 244 19.87 13.40 19.22
N SER A 245 19.53 14.01 18.08
CA SER A 245 20.14 13.69 16.79
C SER A 245 20.60 14.94 16.05
N ILE A 246 21.69 14.80 15.28
CA ILE A 246 22.28 15.85 14.45
C ILE A 246 22.30 15.36 13.01
N GLY A 247 21.92 16.22 12.06
CA GLY A 247 21.88 15.92 10.61
C GLY A 247 20.48 15.79 10.07
N SER A 248 20.36 15.23 8.87
CA SER A 248 19.08 14.88 8.25
C SER A 248 18.44 13.68 8.96
N ASN A 249 17.12 13.50 8.81
CA ASN A 249 16.43 12.36 9.43
C ASN A 249 16.15 11.24 8.41
N PRO A 250 17.09 10.33 8.12
CA PRO A 250 16.88 9.23 7.19
C PRO A 250 15.88 8.19 7.74
N GLY A 251 15.65 8.12 9.05
CA GLY A 251 14.71 7.17 9.66
C GLY A 251 13.30 7.29 9.08
N THR A 252 12.81 8.48 8.80
CA THR A 252 11.52 8.71 8.13
C THR A 252 11.53 8.21 6.69
N VAL A 253 12.63 8.41 5.96
CA VAL A 253 12.79 7.91 4.58
C VAL A 253 12.83 6.38 4.59
N LEU A 254 13.59 5.79 5.49
CA LEU A 254 13.74 4.33 5.62
C LEU A 254 12.42 3.65 6.00
N SER A 255 11.68 4.19 6.96
CA SER A 255 10.39 3.62 7.39
C SER A 255 9.31 3.68 6.30
N ARG A 256 9.35 4.68 5.42
CA ARG A 256 8.46 4.77 4.26
C ARG A 256 8.87 3.85 3.11
N ASN A 257 10.17 3.62 2.96
CA ASN A 257 10.74 2.94 1.82
C ASN A 257 11.01 1.45 2.04
N ILE A 258 11.24 1.02 3.27
CA ILE A 258 11.50 -0.37 3.62
C ILE A 258 10.36 -0.84 4.54
N GLN A 259 9.43 -1.60 4.00
CA GLN A 259 8.32 -2.13 4.78
C GLN A 259 8.83 -3.16 5.79
N GLY A 260 8.61 -2.89 7.07
CA GLY A 260 9.14 -3.71 8.16
C GLY A 260 10.52 -3.25 8.66
N TYR A 261 11.00 -2.07 8.22
CA TYR A 261 12.18 -1.43 8.80
C TYR A 261 12.00 -1.22 10.30
N GLN A 262 13.02 -1.60 11.05
CA GLN A 262 13.08 -1.40 12.50
C GLN A 262 14.24 -0.48 12.83
N ALA A 263 13.91 0.67 13.43
CA ALA A 263 14.94 1.57 13.95
C ALA A 263 15.60 0.95 15.20
N PRO A 264 16.92 1.12 15.39
CA PRO A 264 17.65 0.55 16.53
C PRO A 264 17.09 0.96 17.89
N THR A 265 16.60 2.18 17.98
CA THR A 265 16.00 2.73 19.22
C THR A 265 14.66 2.08 19.57
N MET A 266 14.06 1.33 18.66
CA MET A 266 12.79 0.59 18.87
C MET A 266 13.02 -0.88 19.20
N VAL A 267 14.27 -1.36 19.16
CA VAL A 267 14.56 -2.77 19.48
C VAL A 267 14.78 -2.87 20.99
N PRO A 268 13.95 -3.64 21.73
CA PRO A 268 14.17 -3.85 23.17
C PRO A 268 15.49 -4.54 23.43
N ASP A 269 16.17 -4.16 24.52
CA ASP A 269 17.45 -4.76 24.95
C ASP A 269 17.37 -6.28 25.20
N ASN A 270 16.16 -6.82 25.38
CA ASN A 270 15.87 -8.24 25.65
C ASN A 270 15.33 -8.98 24.42
N ILE A 271 16.04 -8.95 23.30
CA ILE A 271 15.67 -9.59 22.04
C ILE A 271 15.43 -11.13 22.18
N GLY A 272 15.88 -11.77 23.24
CA GLY A 272 15.70 -13.20 23.50
C GLY A 272 14.44 -13.59 24.26
N GLN A 273 13.66 -12.66 24.78
CA GLN A 273 12.50 -12.95 25.66
C GLN A 273 11.13 -12.53 25.09
N TYR A 274 11.10 -11.77 24.00
CA TYR A 274 9.81 -11.37 23.41
C TYR A 274 9.44 -12.26 22.23
N ASP A 275 8.42 -13.04 22.44
CA ASP A 275 7.65 -13.63 21.35
C ASP A 275 7.01 -12.44 20.58
N TYR A 276 7.59 -12.07 19.44
CA TYR A 276 7.11 -11.00 18.55
C TYR A 276 5.71 -11.27 17.96
N TYR A 277 4.94 -12.12 18.61
CA TYR A 277 3.71 -12.69 18.10
C TYR A 277 2.56 -12.71 19.13
N GLU A 278 2.63 -11.87 20.15
CA GLU A 278 1.42 -11.54 20.89
C GLU A 278 0.61 -10.45 20.18
#